data_2c74eef44afc018cbc58889e83ddf476
#
_entry.id   2c74eef44afc018cbc58889e83ddf476
#
_cell.length_a   1.000
_cell.length_b   1.000
_cell.length_c   1.000
_cell.angle_alpha   90.00
_cell.angle_beta   90.00
_cell.angle_gamma   90.00
#
_symmetry.space_group_name_H-M   'P 1'
#
loop_
_entity.id
_entity.type
_entity.pdbx_description
1 polymer ?
#
loop_
_entity_poly.entity_id
_entity_poly.type
_entity_poly.pdbx_seq_one_letter_code
_entity_poly.pdbx_strand_id
1 'polypeptide(L)'
;MSKKTTVKTAMLSFRDVASSGAYTKLAGVLKGLTVGQDEPDSTEIEAEFFDAPFDIFYDGNPVTFTFELANYDLSELPALFGGSYDTATDTYEGAANAFTSEHEWKLEFQRGNNALVLYRGLTIGTIKKDEDGALNYAVTITALNWTDTNDVEHMYKIVGGETVEFTEVEEPTGNPKTKGYYESDGTNYRPTWDTEVVTGKTYYEKV
;
A
#
# COMPACT_ATOMS: atom_id res chain seq x y z
N MET A 1 -1.43 12.49 -19.91
CA MET A 1 -0.40 12.91 -18.89
C MET A 1 -0.58 12.07 -17.64
N SER A 2 0.40 11.24 -17.32
CA SER A 2 0.39 10.41 -16.12
C SER A 2 0.38 11.29 -14.86
N LYS A 3 -0.62 11.11 -14.00
CA LYS A 3 -0.65 11.75 -12.67
C LYS A 3 0.01 10.82 -11.67
N LYS A 4 1.27 11.07 -11.34
CA LYS A 4 1.96 10.39 -10.24
C LYS A 4 1.82 11.23 -8.98
N THR A 5 1.26 10.62 -7.92
CA THR A 5 1.13 11.27 -6.61
C THR A 5 2.16 10.65 -5.66
N THR A 6 3.06 11.47 -5.13
CA THR A 6 4.00 11.03 -4.10
C THR A 6 3.27 10.93 -2.77
N VAL A 7 3.27 9.75 -2.17
CA VAL A 7 2.64 9.47 -0.88
C VAL A 7 3.68 9.67 0.22
N LYS A 8 3.48 10.66 1.08
CA LYS A 8 4.46 11.01 2.13
C LYS A 8 4.36 10.14 3.38
N THR A 9 3.21 9.56 3.64
CA THR A 9 2.95 8.70 4.79
C THR A 9 1.90 7.66 4.39
N ALA A 10 2.35 6.45 4.14
CA ALA A 10 1.50 5.33 3.83
C ALA A 10 2.09 4.07 4.43
N MET A 11 1.25 3.14 4.75
CA MET A 11 1.65 1.81 5.18
C MET A 11 1.32 0.83 4.06
N LEU A 12 2.33 0.11 3.60
CA LEU A 12 2.18 -0.92 2.60
C LEU A 12 2.21 -2.29 3.29
N SER A 13 1.26 -3.12 2.94
CA SER A 13 1.15 -4.49 3.43
C SER A 13 0.74 -5.43 2.31
N PHE A 14 1.04 -6.70 2.47
CA PHE A 14 0.76 -7.72 1.46
C PHE A 14 0.31 -9.03 2.10
N ARG A 15 -0.32 -9.87 1.30
CA ARG A 15 -0.67 -11.25 1.62
C ARG A 15 -0.75 -12.08 0.35
N ASP A 16 -0.86 -13.39 0.47
CA ASP A 16 -1.05 -14.25 -0.68
C ASP A 16 -2.34 -13.92 -1.42
N VAL A 17 -2.32 -14.02 -2.75
CA VAL A 17 -3.48 -13.77 -3.60
C VAL A 17 -4.65 -14.68 -3.20
N ALA A 18 -5.85 -14.10 -3.13
CA ALA A 18 -7.09 -14.77 -2.72
C ALA A 18 -7.08 -15.34 -1.28
N SER A 19 -6.10 -14.99 -0.45
CA SER A 19 -6.05 -15.38 0.95
C SER A 19 -7.04 -14.56 1.79
N SER A 20 -7.68 -15.21 2.77
CA SER A 20 -8.43 -14.54 3.84
C SER A 20 -7.57 -14.22 5.07
N GLY A 21 -6.27 -14.55 5.02
CA GLY A 21 -5.32 -14.30 6.10
C GLY A 21 -5.06 -12.82 6.39
N ALA A 22 -4.41 -12.55 7.50
CA ALA A 22 -3.97 -11.20 7.85
C ALA A 22 -2.90 -10.71 6.87
N TYR A 23 -2.89 -9.39 6.65
CA TYR A 23 -1.83 -8.75 5.88
C TYR A 23 -0.54 -8.68 6.69
N THR A 24 0.57 -8.99 6.05
CA THR A 24 1.91 -8.75 6.57
C THR A 24 2.34 -7.33 6.22
N LYS A 25 2.73 -6.55 7.22
CA LYS A 25 3.24 -5.19 7.00
C LYS A 25 4.65 -5.27 6.45
N LEU A 26 4.94 -4.44 5.47
CA LEU A 26 6.30 -4.26 4.99
C LEU A 26 7.07 -3.41 6.02
N ALA A 27 8.07 -4.00 6.68
CA ALA A 27 8.79 -3.37 7.79
C ALA A 27 9.91 -2.43 7.31
N GLY A 28 10.40 -2.62 6.09
CA GLY A 28 11.46 -1.78 5.52
C GLY A 28 11.02 -0.33 5.31
N VAL A 29 12.00 0.57 5.27
CA VAL A 29 11.75 1.99 4.99
C VAL A 29 11.41 2.17 3.51
N LEU A 30 10.24 2.70 3.24
CA LEU A 30 9.81 3.03 1.89
C LEU A 30 10.27 4.46 1.56
N LYS A 31 11.14 4.59 0.56
CA LYS A 31 11.55 5.89 0.03
C LYS A 31 10.84 6.13 -1.31
N GLY A 32 10.33 7.34 -1.50
CA GLY A 32 9.78 7.78 -2.79
C GLY A 32 8.57 6.98 -3.28
N LEU A 33 7.72 6.47 -2.36
CA LEU A 33 6.53 5.75 -2.75
C LEU A 33 5.63 6.61 -3.63
N THR A 34 5.38 6.14 -4.84
CA THR A 34 4.45 6.75 -5.78
C THR A 34 3.38 5.76 -6.20
N VAL A 35 2.19 6.26 -6.41
CA VAL A 35 1.07 5.53 -7.02
C VAL A 35 0.79 6.19 -8.35
N GLY A 36 0.72 5.42 -9.41
CA GLY A 36 0.44 5.90 -10.75
C GLY A 36 -0.53 4.98 -11.48
N GLN A 37 -1.28 5.57 -12.36
CA GLN A 37 -2.03 4.90 -13.42
C GLN A 37 -1.92 5.82 -14.61
N ASP A 38 -1.41 5.30 -15.71
CA ASP A 38 -1.33 6.05 -16.95
C ASP A 38 -2.74 6.14 -17.57
N GLU A 39 -2.96 7.11 -18.44
CA GLU A 39 -4.19 7.19 -19.22
C GLU A 39 -4.27 5.96 -20.13
N PRO A 40 -5.47 5.37 -20.32
CA PRO A 40 -5.63 4.26 -21.25
C PRO A 40 -5.17 4.67 -22.65
N ASP A 41 -4.40 3.82 -23.29
CA ASP A 41 -4.12 3.98 -24.72
C ASP A 41 -5.41 3.65 -25.48
N SER A 42 -5.70 4.43 -26.51
CA SER A 42 -6.83 4.18 -27.38
C SER A 42 -6.35 3.78 -28.76
N THR A 43 -6.95 2.72 -29.29
CA THR A 43 -6.77 2.31 -30.68
C THR A 43 -8.06 2.58 -31.43
N GLU A 44 -8.00 3.48 -32.40
CA GLU A 44 -9.11 3.81 -33.24
C GLU A 44 -9.16 2.83 -34.41
N ILE A 45 -10.34 2.26 -34.67
CA ILE A 45 -10.62 1.47 -35.90
C ILE A 45 -11.24 2.40 -36.93
N GLU A 46 -10.48 2.71 -37.95
CA GLU A 46 -10.92 3.48 -39.09
C GLU A 46 -11.57 2.56 -40.13
N ALA A 47 -12.70 2.96 -40.69
CA ALA A 47 -13.29 2.32 -41.84
C ALA A 47 -13.35 3.30 -43.01
N GLU A 48 -12.96 2.81 -44.20
CA GLU A 48 -12.73 3.58 -45.41
C GLU A 48 -13.90 4.48 -45.87
N PHE A 49 -15.09 4.27 -45.29
CA PHE A 49 -16.34 4.96 -45.67
C PHE A 49 -16.91 5.88 -44.59
N PHE A 50 -16.22 6.10 -43.50
CA PHE A 50 -16.69 6.95 -42.41
C PHE A 50 -15.65 8.05 -42.12
N ASP A 51 -16.13 9.28 -41.95
CA ASP A 51 -15.28 10.44 -41.58
C ASP A 51 -14.91 10.45 -40.10
N ALA A 52 -15.29 9.45 -39.32
CA ALA A 52 -14.98 9.25 -37.89
C ALA A 52 -14.63 7.79 -37.60
N PRO A 53 -13.87 7.49 -36.59
CA PRO A 53 -13.59 6.11 -36.19
C PRO A 53 -14.86 5.31 -36.01
N PHE A 54 -14.87 4.09 -36.53
CA PHE A 54 -16.01 3.17 -36.41
C PHE A 54 -16.14 2.65 -34.96
N ASP A 55 -15.00 2.43 -34.31
CA ASP A 55 -14.92 1.97 -32.92
C ASP A 55 -13.61 2.44 -32.29
N ILE A 56 -13.59 2.52 -30.97
CA ILE A 56 -12.41 2.90 -30.22
C ILE A 56 -12.20 1.87 -29.12
N PHE A 57 -11.07 1.16 -29.17
CA PHE A 57 -10.65 0.26 -28.11
C PHE A 57 -9.73 0.98 -27.14
N TYR A 58 -10.01 0.81 -25.87
CA TYR A 58 -9.16 1.32 -24.80
C TYR A 58 -8.42 0.16 -24.14
N ASP A 59 -7.09 0.20 -24.20
CA ASP A 59 -6.26 -0.70 -23.40
C ASP A 59 -6.11 -0.09 -21.99
N GLY A 60 -6.64 -0.81 -21.00
CA GLY A 60 -6.58 -0.37 -19.62
C GLY A 60 -5.14 -0.42 -19.09
N ASN A 61 -4.61 0.73 -18.65
CA ASN A 61 -3.30 0.77 -18.04
C ASN A 61 -3.37 0.35 -16.57
N PRO A 62 -2.45 -0.51 -16.12
CA PRO A 62 -2.45 -1.00 -14.75
C PRO A 62 -2.09 0.10 -13.75
N VAL A 63 -2.64 -0.02 -12.55
CA VAL A 63 -2.16 0.75 -11.39
C VAL A 63 -0.79 0.25 -10.99
N THR A 64 0.15 1.15 -10.76
CA THR A 64 1.52 0.82 -10.36
C THR A 64 1.88 1.50 -9.04
N PHE A 65 2.59 0.76 -8.17
CA PHE A 65 3.30 1.31 -7.02
C PHE A 65 4.80 1.24 -7.30
N THR A 66 5.51 2.33 -7.08
CA THR A 66 6.97 2.34 -7.18
C THR A 66 7.58 2.96 -5.93
N PHE A 67 8.61 2.32 -5.39
CA PHE A 67 9.32 2.79 -4.21
C PHE A 67 10.72 2.18 -4.11
N GLU A 68 11.55 2.74 -3.23
CA GLU A 68 12.79 2.11 -2.81
C GLU A 68 12.60 1.51 -1.41
N LEU A 69 12.96 0.24 -1.27
CA LEU A 69 13.00 -0.47 0.00
C LEU A 69 14.41 -0.37 0.58
N ALA A 70 14.52 0.30 1.71
CA ALA A 70 15.77 0.48 2.43
C ALA A 70 15.63 0.02 3.90
N ASN A 71 16.73 -0.35 4.55
CA ASN A 71 16.73 -0.83 5.93
C ASN A 71 15.73 -1.98 6.16
N TYR A 72 15.66 -2.89 5.23
CA TYR A 72 14.82 -4.08 5.27
C TYR A 72 15.46 -5.19 6.10
N ASP A 73 14.62 -6.07 6.64
CA ASP A 73 15.08 -7.32 7.25
C ASP A 73 15.28 -8.35 6.13
N LEU A 74 16.45 -9.00 6.11
CA LEU A 74 16.76 -10.04 5.12
C LEU A 74 15.77 -11.20 5.16
N SER A 75 15.17 -11.47 6.32
CA SER A 75 14.16 -12.51 6.49
C SER A 75 12.84 -12.23 5.75
N GLU A 76 12.58 -10.98 5.37
CA GLU A 76 11.38 -10.60 4.62
C GLU A 76 11.54 -10.76 3.10
N LEU A 77 12.78 -10.77 2.61
CA LEU A 77 13.06 -10.81 1.17
C LEU A 77 12.53 -12.07 0.47
N PRO A 78 12.57 -13.28 1.06
CA PRO A 78 11.98 -14.47 0.43
C PRO A 78 10.49 -14.32 0.12
N ALA A 79 9.74 -13.68 0.99
CA ALA A 79 8.31 -13.44 0.78
C ALA A 79 8.06 -12.45 -0.36
N LEU A 80 8.95 -11.46 -0.54
CA LEU A 80 8.80 -10.41 -1.55
C LEU A 80 9.37 -10.81 -2.92
N PHE A 81 10.50 -11.48 -2.93
CA PHE A 81 11.29 -11.73 -4.14
C PHE A 81 11.64 -13.19 -4.36
N GLY A 82 11.08 -14.10 -3.54
CA GLY A 82 11.47 -15.51 -3.57
C GLY A 82 12.87 -15.74 -3.02
N GLY A 83 13.40 -16.95 -3.24
CA GLY A 83 14.70 -17.35 -2.67
C GLY A 83 14.57 -17.94 -1.27
N SER A 84 15.66 -17.91 -0.51
CA SER A 84 15.72 -18.47 0.84
C SER A 84 16.50 -17.56 1.80
N TYR A 85 16.16 -17.66 3.07
CA TYR A 85 16.85 -16.97 4.14
C TYR A 85 17.37 -17.98 5.17
N ASP A 86 18.67 -17.93 5.45
CA ASP A 86 19.31 -18.74 6.47
C ASP A 86 19.48 -17.92 7.76
N THR A 87 18.74 -18.31 8.80
CA THR A 87 18.77 -17.66 10.11
C THR A 87 20.11 -17.86 10.86
N ALA A 88 20.85 -18.92 10.54
CA ALA A 88 22.12 -19.22 11.23
C ALA A 88 23.26 -18.31 10.77
N THR A 89 23.23 -17.92 9.51
CA THR A 89 24.27 -17.08 8.88
C THR A 89 23.79 -15.66 8.58
N ASP A 90 22.53 -15.35 8.86
CA ASP A 90 21.88 -14.08 8.50
C ASP A 90 22.08 -13.75 7.00
N THR A 91 21.79 -14.74 6.15
CA THR A 91 22.06 -14.64 4.72
C THR A 91 20.79 -14.86 3.90
N TYR A 92 20.50 -13.94 2.99
CA TYR A 92 19.49 -14.13 1.95
C TYR A 92 20.13 -14.54 0.63
N GLU A 93 19.62 -15.63 0.05
CA GLU A 93 19.98 -16.11 -1.27
C GLU A 93 18.78 -15.95 -2.22
N GLY A 94 18.91 -15.04 -3.18
CA GLY A 94 17.90 -14.83 -4.22
C GLY A 94 17.95 -15.98 -5.25
N ALA A 95 16.79 -16.53 -5.61
CA ALA A 95 16.72 -17.53 -6.68
C ALA A 95 16.91 -16.87 -8.06
N ALA A 96 17.48 -17.58 -9.01
CA ALA A 96 17.84 -17.05 -10.34
C ALA A 96 16.67 -16.46 -11.14
N ASN A 97 15.42 -16.82 -10.79
CA ASN A 97 14.20 -16.35 -11.44
C ASN A 97 13.22 -15.66 -10.45
N ALA A 98 13.70 -15.26 -9.29
CA ALA A 98 12.88 -14.86 -8.15
C ALA A 98 12.73 -13.35 -7.97
N PHE A 99 12.93 -12.56 -8.99
CA PHE A 99 12.66 -11.10 -8.91
C PHE A 99 11.19 -10.76 -9.09
N THR A 100 10.33 -11.78 -9.17
CA THR A 100 8.88 -11.59 -9.36
C THR A 100 8.10 -12.45 -8.38
N SER A 101 7.22 -11.80 -7.65
CA SER A 101 6.20 -12.46 -6.82
C SER A 101 4.84 -11.81 -7.03
N GLU A 102 3.79 -12.56 -6.78
CA GLU A 102 2.43 -12.06 -6.90
C GLU A 102 1.76 -12.08 -5.53
N HIS A 103 1.27 -10.94 -5.11
CA HIS A 103 0.57 -10.77 -3.84
C HIS A 103 -0.66 -9.88 -4.00
N GLU A 104 -1.59 -10.00 -3.09
CA GLU A 104 -2.58 -8.97 -2.84
C GLU A 104 -1.93 -7.86 -2.02
N TRP A 105 -1.93 -6.64 -2.54
CA TRP A 105 -1.28 -5.50 -1.92
C TRP A 105 -2.29 -4.51 -1.37
N LYS A 106 -2.04 -4.01 -0.17
CA LYS A 106 -2.86 -2.99 0.50
C LYS A 106 -2.00 -1.78 0.84
N LEU A 107 -2.34 -0.64 0.29
CA LEU A 107 -1.75 0.65 0.59
C LEU A 107 -2.72 1.47 1.42
N GLU A 108 -2.41 1.68 2.68
CA GLU A 108 -3.20 2.48 3.61
C GLU A 108 -2.70 3.91 3.67
N PHE A 109 -3.59 4.87 3.46
CA PHE A 109 -3.29 6.28 3.54
C PHE A 109 -3.58 6.79 4.95
N GLN A 110 -2.61 7.44 5.60
CA GLN A 110 -2.80 7.96 6.96
C GLN A 110 -3.82 9.11 7.05
N ARG A 111 -4.06 9.81 5.94
CA ARG A 111 -5.09 10.83 5.88
C ARG A 111 -6.27 10.33 5.04
N GLY A 112 -7.44 10.31 5.66
CA GLY A 112 -8.68 9.95 5.00
C GLY A 112 -9.13 8.50 5.22
N ASN A 113 -8.43 7.71 6.02
CA ASN A 113 -8.78 6.33 6.34
C ASN A 113 -9.08 5.44 5.13
N ASN A 114 -8.56 5.78 3.95
CA ASN A 114 -8.78 5.02 2.73
C ASN A 114 -7.61 4.07 2.48
N ALA A 115 -7.91 2.92 1.90
CA ALA A 115 -6.90 2.00 1.42
C ALA A 115 -7.12 1.69 -0.06
N LEU A 116 -6.04 1.61 -0.82
CA LEU A 116 -6.03 1.09 -2.17
C LEU A 116 -5.53 -0.35 -2.12
N VAL A 117 -6.35 -1.27 -2.59
CA VAL A 117 -6.03 -2.70 -2.61
C VAL A 117 -5.90 -3.15 -4.06
N LEU A 118 -4.75 -3.72 -4.41
CA LEU A 118 -4.54 -4.44 -5.65
C LEU A 118 -4.86 -5.91 -5.37
N TYR A 119 -5.82 -6.49 -6.07
CA TYR A 119 -6.20 -7.90 -5.87
C TYR A 119 -5.08 -8.87 -6.23
N ARG A 120 -4.30 -8.51 -7.25
CA ARG A 120 -3.15 -9.27 -7.71
C ARG A 120 -2.11 -8.29 -8.21
N GLY A 121 -1.00 -8.14 -7.51
CA GLY A 121 0.08 -7.24 -7.86
C GLY A 121 1.36 -8.02 -8.13
N LEU A 122 1.88 -7.92 -9.35
CA LEU A 122 3.19 -8.45 -9.71
C LEU A 122 4.27 -7.53 -9.14
N THR A 123 5.10 -8.08 -8.28
CA THR A 123 6.20 -7.37 -7.63
C THR A 123 7.49 -7.66 -8.36
N ILE A 124 8.19 -6.62 -8.76
CA ILE A 124 9.53 -6.71 -9.38
C ILE A 124 10.48 -5.88 -8.52
N GLY A 125 11.55 -6.52 -8.05
CA GLY A 125 12.61 -5.86 -7.29
C GLY A 125 13.94 -5.89 -8.05
N THR A 126 14.65 -4.77 -8.07
CA THR A 126 15.99 -4.64 -8.62
C THR A 126 16.95 -4.12 -7.56
N ILE A 127 18.09 -4.79 -7.41
CA ILE A 127 19.12 -4.31 -6.47
C ILE A 127 19.68 -2.99 -7.00
N LYS A 128 19.72 -2.00 -6.12
CA LYS A 128 20.27 -0.68 -6.39
C LYS A 128 21.28 -0.31 -5.31
N LYS A 129 22.40 0.23 -5.72
CA LYS A 129 23.37 0.83 -4.79
C LYS A 129 23.05 2.30 -4.62
N ASP A 130 22.86 2.74 -3.38
CA ASP A 130 22.69 4.15 -3.02
C ASP A 130 24.03 4.90 -3.12
N GLU A 131 23.98 6.24 -3.16
CA GLU A 131 25.16 7.12 -3.18
C GLU A 131 26.06 6.88 -1.96
N ASP A 132 25.46 6.57 -0.80
CA ASP A 132 26.15 6.24 0.45
C ASP A 132 26.70 4.79 0.49
N GLY A 133 26.51 4.02 -0.59
CA GLY A 133 27.01 2.65 -0.70
C GLY A 133 26.09 1.58 -0.09
N ALA A 134 24.95 1.94 0.46
CA ALA A 134 23.94 0.99 0.94
C ALA A 134 23.26 0.27 -0.23
N LEU A 135 22.92 -1.02 -0.03
CA LEU A 135 22.13 -1.78 -0.97
C LEU A 135 20.65 -1.59 -0.66
N ASN A 136 19.92 -1.11 -1.64
CA ASN A 136 18.48 -0.93 -1.61
C ASN A 136 17.83 -1.77 -2.70
N TYR A 137 16.51 -1.98 -2.62
CA TYR A 137 15.73 -2.55 -3.71
C TYR A 137 14.86 -1.44 -4.32
N ALA A 138 15.00 -1.22 -5.63
CA ALA A 138 13.99 -0.49 -6.39
C ALA A 138 12.85 -1.45 -6.71
N VAL A 139 11.66 -1.17 -6.20
CA VAL A 139 10.49 -2.06 -6.28
C VAL A 139 9.43 -1.42 -7.13
N THR A 140 8.89 -2.20 -8.04
CA THR A 140 7.70 -1.86 -8.83
C THR A 140 6.66 -2.95 -8.61
N ILE A 141 5.45 -2.56 -8.23
CA ILE A 141 4.29 -3.43 -8.12
C ILE A 141 3.31 -3.01 -9.20
N THR A 142 2.98 -3.92 -10.10
CA THR A 142 2.03 -3.68 -11.20
C THR A 142 0.76 -4.48 -10.95
N ALA A 143 -0.38 -3.81 -10.91
CA ALA A 143 -1.67 -4.48 -10.78
C ALA A 143 -1.95 -5.36 -12.00
N LEU A 144 -2.37 -6.59 -11.75
CA LEU A 144 -2.82 -7.54 -12.76
C LEU A 144 -4.32 -7.76 -12.62
N ASN A 145 -4.96 -8.20 -13.68
CA ASN A 145 -6.34 -8.66 -13.63
C ASN A 145 -6.46 -9.89 -12.72
N TRP A 146 -7.49 -9.89 -11.91
CA TRP A 146 -7.89 -11.00 -11.06
C TRP A 146 -9.39 -11.26 -11.27
N THR A 147 -9.75 -12.51 -11.51
CA THR A 147 -11.13 -12.92 -11.74
C THR A 147 -11.71 -13.49 -10.44
N ASP A 148 -12.84 -13.00 -10.01
CA ASP A 148 -13.54 -13.48 -8.84
C ASP A 148 -14.33 -14.78 -9.14
N THR A 149 -15.00 -15.33 -8.10
CA THR A 149 -15.81 -16.56 -8.23
C THR A 149 -17.07 -16.40 -9.09
N ASN A 150 -17.40 -15.18 -9.50
CA ASN A 150 -18.53 -14.86 -10.38
C ASN A 150 -18.09 -14.54 -11.81
N ASP A 151 -16.85 -14.87 -12.16
CA ASP A 151 -16.23 -14.55 -13.45
C ASP A 151 -16.14 -13.04 -13.76
N VAL A 152 -16.09 -12.20 -12.72
CA VAL A 152 -15.89 -10.76 -12.85
C VAL A 152 -14.40 -10.42 -12.68
N GLU A 153 -13.87 -9.68 -13.64
CA GLU A 153 -12.49 -9.21 -13.59
C GLU A 153 -12.37 -7.94 -12.75
N HIS A 154 -11.38 -7.95 -11.86
CA HIS A 154 -11.02 -6.85 -11.00
C HIS A 154 -9.52 -6.59 -11.07
N MET A 155 -9.11 -5.34 -10.97
CA MET A 155 -7.72 -4.96 -10.87
C MET A 155 -7.42 -4.43 -9.48
N TYR A 156 -8.24 -3.50 -9.00
CA TYR A 156 -8.08 -2.87 -7.70
C TYR A 156 -9.42 -2.52 -7.08
N LYS A 157 -9.41 -2.24 -5.78
CA LYS A 157 -10.51 -1.59 -5.06
C LYS A 157 -10.00 -0.48 -4.17
N ILE A 158 -10.83 0.53 -3.99
CA ILE A 158 -10.63 1.55 -2.95
C ILE A 158 -11.57 1.21 -1.81
N VAL A 159 -10.98 0.92 -0.66
CA VAL A 159 -11.73 0.67 0.57
C VAL A 159 -11.79 2.00 1.31
N GLY A 160 -13.00 2.51 1.53
CA GLY A 160 -13.21 3.62 2.45
C GLY A 160 -12.73 3.19 3.83
N GLY A 161 -12.13 4.09 4.59
CA GLY A 161 -11.73 3.76 5.95
C GLY A 161 -12.95 3.29 6.74
N GLU A 162 -12.73 2.32 7.60
CA GLU A 162 -13.68 2.03 8.65
C GLU A 162 -13.99 3.36 9.33
N THR A 163 -15.26 3.65 9.46
CA THR A 163 -15.69 4.73 10.38
C THR A 163 -15.18 4.32 11.74
N VAL A 164 -14.02 4.83 12.11
CA VAL A 164 -13.48 4.58 13.43
C VAL A 164 -14.41 5.29 14.38
N GLU A 165 -15.16 4.54 15.13
CA GLU A 165 -15.99 5.09 16.19
C GLU A 165 -15.08 5.46 17.36
N PHE A 166 -15.26 6.67 17.85
CA PHE A 166 -14.58 7.16 19.03
C PHE A 166 -15.61 7.33 20.13
N THR A 167 -15.34 6.70 21.26
CA THR A 167 -16.20 6.82 22.45
C THR A 167 -15.53 7.74 23.44
N GLU A 168 -16.32 8.64 24.01
CA GLU A 168 -15.86 9.52 25.09
C GLU A 168 -15.45 8.70 26.31
N VAL A 169 -14.28 9.01 26.87
CA VAL A 169 -13.78 8.39 28.09
C VAL A 169 -14.37 9.16 29.29
N GLU A 170 -15.32 8.54 29.97
CA GLU A 170 -16.05 9.19 31.10
C GLU A 170 -15.12 9.56 32.25
N GLU A 171 -14.17 8.67 32.58
CA GLU A 171 -13.21 8.88 33.66
C GLU A 171 -11.77 8.65 33.15
N PRO A 172 -11.17 9.64 32.47
CA PRO A 172 -9.80 9.51 32.01
C PRO A 172 -8.83 9.44 33.18
N THR A 173 -7.97 8.42 33.18
CA THR A 173 -6.99 8.18 34.26
C THR A 173 -5.59 8.00 33.72
N GLY A 174 -4.60 8.37 34.53
CA GLY A 174 -3.20 8.17 34.22
C GLY A 174 -2.67 9.13 33.16
N ASN A 175 -1.76 8.65 32.32
CA ASN A 175 -1.13 9.45 31.26
C ASN A 175 -1.92 9.23 29.94
N PRO A 176 -2.68 10.21 29.46
CA PRO A 176 -3.55 10.05 28.28
C PRO A 176 -2.77 9.68 27.01
N LYS A 177 -1.56 10.20 26.83
CA LYS A 177 -0.69 9.85 25.70
C LYS A 177 -0.32 8.37 25.69
N THR A 178 0.05 7.81 26.84
CA THR A 178 0.44 6.39 26.93
C THR A 178 -0.76 5.45 26.91
N LYS A 179 -1.93 5.94 27.29
CA LYS A 179 -3.20 5.22 27.15
C LYS A 179 -3.71 5.18 25.71
N GLY A 180 -3.15 6.00 24.84
CA GLY A 180 -3.58 6.08 23.44
C GLY A 180 -4.89 6.83 23.25
N TYR A 181 -5.22 7.75 24.16
CA TYR A 181 -6.42 8.58 24.03
C TYR A 181 -6.31 9.58 22.89
N TYR A 182 -7.45 10.02 22.42
CA TYR A 182 -7.61 11.02 21.37
C TYR A 182 -8.30 12.27 21.91
N GLU A 183 -8.05 13.39 21.26
CA GLU A 183 -8.79 14.65 21.46
C GLU A 183 -9.52 15.02 20.18
N SER A 184 -10.66 15.71 20.28
CA SER A 184 -11.45 16.15 19.15
C SER A 184 -11.48 17.68 19.06
N ASP A 185 -11.41 18.20 17.83
CA ASP A 185 -11.69 19.60 17.51
C ASP A 185 -13.16 19.83 17.08
N GLY A 186 -14.03 18.83 17.30
CA GLY A 186 -15.43 18.83 16.88
C GLY A 186 -15.65 18.21 15.50
N THR A 187 -14.61 18.01 14.71
CA THR A 187 -14.69 17.43 13.36
C THR A 187 -13.75 16.24 13.20
N ASN A 188 -12.56 16.34 13.79
CA ASN A 188 -11.52 15.33 13.64
C ASN A 188 -11.03 14.87 15.01
N TYR A 189 -10.59 13.59 15.05
CA TYR A 189 -9.93 13.00 16.21
C TYR A 189 -8.44 12.88 15.94
N ARG A 190 -7.62 13.25 16.92
CA ARG A 190 -6.16 13.14 16.86
C ARG A 190 -5.60 12.57 18.17
N PRO A 191 -4.52 11.79 18.15
CA PRO A 191 -3.89 11.34 19.37
C PRO A 191 -3.52 12.50 20.27
N THR A 192 -3.85 12.42 21.56
CA THR A 192 -3.47 13.47 22.51
C THR A 192 -1.97 13.41 22.84
N TRP A 193 -1.40 14.57 23.12
CA TRP A 193 -0.03 14.70 23.61
C TRP A 193 0.04 14.93 25.12
N ASP A 194 -1.09 14.98 25.80
CA ASP A 194 -1.16 15.23 27.23
C ASP A 194 -0.50 14.08 28.01
N THR A 195 0.36 14.42 28.94
CA THR A 195 1.02 13.46 29.86
C THR A 195 0.25 13.29 31.17
N GLU A 196 -0.66 14.20 31.44
CA GLU A 196 -1.57 14.18 32.61
C GLU A 196 -2.98 14.55 32.14
N VAL A 197 -4.00 14.10 32.90
CA VAL A 197 -5.39 14.45 32.60
C VAL A 197 -5.60 15.95 32.84
N VAL A 198 -6.04 16.65 31.80
CA VAL A 198 -6.30 18.09 31.88
C VAL A 198 -7.77 18.31 32.29
N THR A 199 -7.99 19.03 33.37
CA THR A 199 -9.35 19.33 33.88
C THR A 199 -10.17 20.10 32.83
N GLY A 200 -11.34 19.59 32.53
CA GLY A 200 -12.25 20.19 31.56
C GLY A 200 -11.98 19.82 30.10
N LYS A 201 -11.01 18.92 29.84
CA LYS A 201 -10.77 18.38 28.51
C LYS A 201 -11.40 17.00 28.36
N THR A 202 -12.09 16.79 27.26
CA THR A 202 -12.70 15.51 26.90
C THR A 202 -11.70 14.66 26.12
N TYR A 203 -11.57 13.40 26.50
CA TYR A 203 -10.76 12.40 25.85
C TYR A 203 -11.62 11.33 25.23
N TYR A 204 -11.10 10.70 24.17
CA TYR A 204 -11.80 9.67 23.42
C TYR A 204 -10.90 8.45 23.26
N GLU A 205 -11.48 7.28 23.23
CA GLU A 205 -10.82 6.04 22.85
C GLU A 205 -11.39 5.49 21.54
N LYS A 206 -10.54 4.82 20.80
CA LYS A 206 -10.92 4.13 19.57
C LYS A 206 -11.61 2.82 19.93
N VAL A 207 -12.86 2.63 19.48
CA VAL A 207 -13.66 1.41 19.67
C VAL A 207 -13.50 0.49 18.46
#